data_4fd90da4ab6e4ee953db6c135c4a57e9
#
_entry.id   4fd90da4ab6e4ee953db6c135c4a57e9
#
_cell.length_a   1.000
_cell.length_b   1.000
_cell.length_c   1.000
_cell.angle_alpha   90.00
_cell.angle_beta   90.00
_cell.angle_gamma   90.00
#
_symmetry.space_group_name_H-M   'P 1'
#
loop_
_entity.id
_entity.type
_entity.pdbx_description
1 polymer ?
#
loop_
_entity_poly.entity_id
_entity_poly.type
_entity_poly.pdbx_seq_one_letter_code
_entity_poly.pdbx_strand_id
1 'polypeptide(L)'
;MNSQDPTIQNILFLDIETVPQHASFQELAAPLQQLWEEKMMRQKLLKENETLEESYGRAGLYAEFGKIICIVVGFFEKETFQLRSFSGDNEKKILQDFSIFLEQFILHRKSSIKQLCAHNGKEFDYPYIARRMLINKHPIPAILDNGGKKPWEVPLLDTLELWKFGDYKAYSSLNLLATIFGLPSPKENLDGSKVGTTYWDKHDLGTIVRYCCSDVTTLANVYLCMKGKEPFNPSIVVYKP
;
A
#
# COMPACT_ATOMS: atom_id res chain seq x y z
N MET A 1 8.18 5.19 26.11
CA MET A 1 8.55 4.75 24.76
C MET A 1 9.74 5.55 24.29
N ASN A 2 10.86 4.92 23.94
CA ASN A 2 12.01 5.68 23.46
C ASN A 2 11.81 6.00 21.97
N SER A 3 10.98 7.02 21.67
CA SER A 3 10.74 7.55 20.31
C SER A 3 12.01 8.13 19.68
N GLN A 4 13.12 8.07 20.41
CA GLN A 4 14.42 8.60 20.01
C GLN A 4 15.33 7.55 19.34
N ASP A 5 14.83 6.34 19.02
CA ASP A 5 15.62 5.42 18.19
C ASP A 5 15.75 6.00 16.78
N PRO A 6 16.96 6.45 16.38
CA PRO A 6 17.16 7.13 15.11
C PRO A 6 16.85 6.25 13.91
N THR A 7 16.80 4.94 14.07
CA THR A 7 16.48 4.01 12.99
C THR A 7 15.00 4.04 12.64
N ILE A 8 14.11 4.12 13.64
CA ILE A 8 12.65 4.16 13.42
C ILE A 8 12.21 5.50 12.81
N GLN A 9 12.84 6.59 13.24
CA GLN A 9 12.55 7.93 12.70
C GLN A 9 12.90 8.07 11.22
N ASN A 10 13.68 7.16 10.65
CA ASN A 10 14.06 7.17 9.24
C ASN A 10 13.21 6.22 8.37
N ILE A 11 12.18 5.60 8.96
CA ILE A 11 11.25 4.73 8.26
C ILE A 11 9.99 5.53 7.92
N LEU A 12 9.59 5.45 6.66
CA LEU A 12 8.29 5.87 6.18
C LEU A 12 7.45 4.61 5.95
N PHE A 13 6.48 4.37 6.81
CA PHE A 13 5.49 3.32 6.65
C PHE A 13 4.50 3.75 5.59
N LEU A 14 4.08 2.84 4.71
CA LEU A 14 3.11 3.17 3.67
C LEU A 14 2.18 2.00 3.37
N ASP A 15 1.02 2.34 2.86
CA ASP A 15 0.02 1.44 2.32
C ASP A 15 -0.74 2.15 1.19
N ILE A 16 -1.28 1.38 0.22
CA ILE A 16 -2.04 1.92 -0.91
C ILE A 16 -3.39 1.23 -1.04
N GLU A 17 -4.38 2.01 -1.50
CA GLU A 17 -5.66 1.47 -1.90
C GLU A 17 -5.87 1.65 -3.39
N THR A 18 -6.28 0.57 -4.03
CA THR A 18 -6.43 0.48 -5.47
C THR A 18 -7.81 -0.04 -5.86
N VAL A 19 -8.29 0.42 -7.01
CA VAL A 19 -9.58 -0.02 -7.59
C VAL A 19 -9.40 -0.32 -9.09
N PRO A 20 -10.33 -1.05 -9.72
CA PRO A 20 -10.40 -1.10 -11.17
C PRO A 20 -10.39 0.30 -11.77
N GLN A 21 -9.75 0.49 -12.92
CA GLN A 21 -9.64 1.80 -13.58
C GLN A 21 -11.00 2.41 -13.93
N HIS A 22 -11.99 1.58 -14.22
CA HIS A 22 -13.39 1.93 -14.50
C HIS A 22 -14.32 1.15 -13.59
N ALA A 23 -15.55 1.60 -13.44
CA ALA A 23 -16.56 0.94 -12.61
C ALA A 23 -16.96 -0.44 -13.16
N SER A 24 -16.96 -0.61 -14.48
CA SER A 24 -17.33 -1.85 -15.13
C SER A 24 -16.35 -2.24 -16.25
N PHE A 25 -16.34 -3.53 -16.58
CA PHE A 25 -15.55 -4.09 -17.68
C PHE A 25 -15.90 -3.43 -19.03
N GLN A 26 -17.18 -3.13 -19.26
CA GLN A 26 -17.68 -2.54 -20.50
C GLN A 26 -17.17 -1.12 -20.74
N GLU A 27 -16.74 -0.42 -19.71
CA GLU A 27 -16.16 0.93 -19.83
C GLU A 27 -14.69 0.92 -20.26
N LEU A 28 -14.02 -0.24 -20.23
CA LEU A 28 -12.69 -0.36 -20.78
C LEU A 28 -12.68 -0.16 -22.29
N ALA A 29 -11.65 0.50 -22.82
CA ALA A 29 -11.41 0.52 -24.25
C ALA A 29 -11.23 -0.90 -24.80
N ALA A 30 -11.75 -1.18 -25.98
CA ALA A 30 -11.77 -2.51 -26.59
C ALA A 30 -10.41 -3.24 -26.59
N PRO A 31 -9.24 -2.59 -26.84
CA PRO A 31 -7.96 -3.24 -26.73
C PRO A 31 -7.63 -3.73 -25.29
N LEU A 32 -8.06 -2.99 -24.27
CA LEU A 32 -7.85 -3.39 -22.88
C LEU A 32 -8.81 -4.49 -22.44
N GLN A 33 -10.04 -4.53 -22.98
CA GLN A 33 -10.96 -5.65 -22.75
C GLN A 33 -10.35 -6.96 -23.27
N GLN A 34 -9.82 -6.96 -24.50
CA GLN A 34 -9.15 -8.13 -25.06
C GLN A 34 -7.94 -8.55 -24.23
N LEU A 35 -7.09 -7.60 -23.81
CA LEU A 35 -5.92 -7.90 -22.99
C LEU A 35 -6.30 -8.41 -21.60
N TRP A 36 -7.41 -7.95 -21.01
CA TRP A 36 -7.94 -8.51 -19.77
C TRP A 36 -8.37 -9.96 -19.95
N GLU A 37 -9.13 -10.27 -21.01
CA GLU A 37 -9.54 -11.63 -21.34
C GLU A 37 -8.32 -12.54 -21.52
N GLU A 38 -7.34 -12.11 -22.33
CA GLU A 38 -6.10 -12.87 -22.52
C GLU A 38 -5.37 -13.15 -21.21
N LYS A 39 -5.29 -12.16 -20.30
CA LYS A 39 -4.66 -12.30 -19.00
C LYS A 39 -5.40 -13.34 -18.14
N MET A 40 -6.73 -13.23 -18.06
CA MET A 40 -7.55 -14.14 -17.25
C MET A 40 -7.45 -15.59 -17.77
N MET A 41 -7.50 -15.78 -19.08
CA MET A 41 -7.44 -17.10 -19.71
C MET A 41 -6.04 -17.73 -19.60
N ARG A 42 -4.98 -17.00 -19.98
CA ARG A 42 -3.59 -17.53 -19.97
C ARG A 42 -3.11 -17.91 -18.58
N GLN A 43 -3.49 -17.14 -17.57
CA GLN A 43 -3.06 -17.38 -16.18
C GLN A 43 -4.04 -18.24 -15.40
N LYS A 44 -5.13 -18.68 -16.03
CA LYS A 44 -6.21 -19.49 -15.39
C LYS A 44 -6.73 -18.84 -14.11
N LEU A 45 -6.98 -17.53 -14.17
CA LEU A 45 -7.39 -16.72 -13.02
C LEU A 45 -8.90 -16.64 -12.82
N LEU A 46 -9.71 -17.09 -13.79
CA LEU A 46 -11.16 -17.17 -13.61
C LEU A 46 -11.49 -18.25 -12.60
N LYS A 47 -12.36 -17.91 -11.65
CA LYS A 47 -12.94 -18.88 -10.72
C LYS A 47 -13.96 -19.77 -11.44
N GLU A 48 -14.32 -20.88 -10.82
CA GLU A 48 -15.38 -21.75 -11.35
C GLU A 48 -16.69 -20.95 -11.47
N ASN A 49 -17.30 -21.00 -12.64
CA ASN A 49 -18.55 -20.29 -13.00
C ASN A 49 -18.46 -18.75 -12.95
N GLU A 50 -17.27 -18.16 -12.92
CA GLU A 50 -17.09 -16.71 -12.95
C GLU A 50 -17.04 -16.19 -14.39
N THR A 51 -17.81 -15.17 -14.68
CA THR A 51 -17.74 -14.48 -15.98
C THR A 51 -16.52 -13.56 -16.07
N LEU A 52 -16.17 -13.17 -17.28
CA LEU A 52 -15.09 -12.23 -17.54
C LEU A 52 -15.36 -10.85 -16.88
N GLU A 53 -16.61 -10.40 -16.98
CA GLU A 53 -17.09 -9.15 -16.37
C GLU A 53 -16.98 -9.18 -14.85
N GLU A 54 -17.43 -10.27 -14.22
CA GLU A 54 -17.31 -10.42 -12.75
C GLU A 54 -15.84 -10.43 -12.32
N SER A 55 -14.97 -11.06 -13.10
CA SER A 55 -13.54 -11.10 -12.83
C SER A 55 -12.89 -9.71 -12.79
N TYR A 56 -13.46 -8.74 -13.52
CA TYR A 56 -12.96 -7.37 -13.58
C TYR A 56 -13.03 -6.63 -12.23
N GLY A 57 -13.91 -7.05 -11.34
CA GLY A 57 -13.92 -6.54 -9.97
C GLY A 57 -12.57 -6.65 -9.24
N ARG A 58 -11.68 -7.56 -9.69
CA ARG A 58 -10.33 -7.73 -9.17
C ARG A 58 -9.25 -6.99 -9.96
N ALA A 59 -9.63 -6.21 -10.97
CA ALA A 59 -8.66 -5.48 -11.81
C ALA A 59 -7.80 -4.48 -11.03
N GLY A 60 -8.30 -4.00 -9.88
CA GLY A 60 -7.52 -3.18 -8.96
C GLY A 60 -6.23 -3.83 -8.45
N LEU A 61 -6.12 -5.18 -8.48
CA LEU A 61 -4.89 -5.89 -8.09
C LEU A 61 -3.78 -5.80 -9.16
N TYR A 62 -4.10 -5.34 -10.36
CA TYR A 62 -3.16 -5.30 -11.49
C TYR A 62 -2.94 -3.85 -11.92
N ALA A 63 -1.72 -3.38 -11.82
CA ALA A 63 -1.38 -1.98 -12.12
C ALA A 63 -1.72 -1.54 -13.55
N GLU A 64 -1.81 -2.48 -14.50
CA GLU A 64 -2.16 -2.22 -15.89
C GLU A 64 -3.67 -1.92 -16.07
N PHE A 65 -4.52 -2.42 -15.16
CA PHE A 65 -5.99 -2.36 -15.26
C PHE A 65 -6.65 -1.64 -14.09
N GLY A 66 -5.89 -1.37 -13.04
CA GLY A 66 -6.35 -0.63 -11.86
C GLY A 66 -5.82 0.80 -11.83
N LYS A 67 -6.21 1.52 -10.79
CA LYS A 67 -5.67 2.84 -10.41
C LYS A 67 -5.52 2.96 -8.91
N ILE A 68 -4.58 3.81 -8.47
CA ILE A 68 -4.42 4.19 -7.07
C ILE A 68 -5.41 5.31 -6.75
N ILE A 69 -6.17 5.15 -5.68
CA ILE A 69 -7.12 6.15 -5.17
C ILE A 69 -6.69 6.73 -3.83
N CYS A 70 -5.80 6.04 -3.11
CA CYS A 70 -5.26 6.48 -1.84
C CYS A 70 -3.84 5.94 -1.65
N ILE A 71 -2.94 6.79 -1.16
CA ILE A 71 -1.65 6.43 -0.58
C ILE A 71 -1.64 7.05 0.81
N VAL A 72 -1.41 6.25 1.85
CA VAL A 72 -1.19 6.76 3.20
C VAL A 72 0.24 6.50 3.61
N VAL A 73 0.85 7.49 4.23
CA VAL A 73 2.17 7.35 4.84
C VAL A 73 2.12 7.66 6.32
N GLY A 74 2.94 6.93 7.09
CA GLY A 74 3.11 7.13 8.52
C GLY A 74 4.57 7.23 8.90
N PHE A 75 4.91 8.13 9.84
CA PHE A 75 6.29 8.29 10.31
C PHE A 75 6.33 8.89 11.70
N PHE A 76 7.38 8.55 12.44
CA PHE A 76 7.61 9.16 13.76
C PHE A 76 8.27 10.53 13.61
N GLU A 77 7.68 11.52 14.28
CA GLU A 77 8.23 12.86 14.42
C GLU A 77 8.18 13.26 15.90
N LYS A 78 9.36 13.40 16.52
CA LYS A 78 9.49 13.58 17.98
C LYS A 78 8.77 12.45 18.72
N GLU A 79 7.74 12.76 19.49
CA GLU A 79 6.96 11.81 20.30
C GLU A 79 5.61 11.43 19.67
N THR A 80 5.36 11.85 18.43
CA THR A 80 4.11 11.62 17.73
C THR A 80 4.31 10.72 16.52
N PHE A 81 3.25 9.99 16.14
CA PHE A 81 3.16 9.28 14.86
C PHE A 81 2.30 10.09 13.91
N GLN A 82 2.92 10.63 12.87
CA GLN A 82 2.25 11.44 11.87
C GLN A 82 1.71 10.54 10.78
N LEU A 83 0.43 10.73 10.43
CA LEU A 83 -0.19 10.14 9.24
C LEU A 83 -0.47 11.24 8.22
N ARG A 84 -0.20 10.94 6.96
CA ARG A 84 -0.57 11.80 5.84
C ARG A 84 -1.17 10.97 4.72
N SER A 85 -2.28 11.43 4.16
CA SER A 85 -2.93 10.79 3.02
C SER A 85 -2.80 11.61 1.74
N PHE A 86 -2.70 10.91 0.62
CA PHE A 86 -2.79 11.42 -0.74
C PHE A 86 -3.92 10.65 -1.41
N SER A 87 -5.07 11.26 -1.61
CA SER A 87 -6.26 10.55 -2.06
C SER A 87 -7.13 11.41 -2.97
N GLY A 88 -7.94 10.78 -3.81
CA GLY A 88 -8.84 11.47 -4.74
C GLY A 88 -9.14 10.66 -6.00
N ASP A 89 -9.85 11.28 -6.93
CA ASP A 89 -10.20 10.67 -8.21
C ASP A 89 -9.11 10.86 -9.27
N ASN A 90 -8.25 11.88 -9.09
CA ASN A 90 -7.16 12.19 -9.99
C ASN A 90 -5.85 11.51 -9.54
N GLU A 91 -5.63 10.29 -10.03
CA GLU A 91 -4.44 9.52 -9.70
C GLU A 91 -3.13 10.24 -10.02
N LYS A 92 -3.07 10.97 -11.13
CA LYS A 92 -1.86 11.71 -11.50
C LYS A 92 -1.49 12.74 -10.44
N LYS A 93 -2.49 13.43 -9.85
CA LYS A 93 -2.27 14.36 -8.75
C LYS A 93 -1.82 13.65 -7.48
N ILE A 94 -2.44 12.50 -7.14
CA ILE A 94 -2.03 11.67 -5.99
C ILE A 94 -0.55 11.31 -6.10
N LEU A 95 -0.13 10.77 -7.24
CA LEU A 95 1.26 10.36 -7.49
C LEU A 95 2.24 11.55 -7.45
N GLN A 96 1.84 12.70 -7.99
CA GLN A 96 2.64 13.91 -7.96
C GLN A 96 2.83 14.44 -6.53
N ASP A 97 1.75 14.58 -5.77
CA ASP A 97 1.80 15.09 -4.39
C ASP A 97 2.60 14.14 -3.49
N PHE A 98 2.41 12.82 -3.67
CA PHE A 98 3.19 11.81 -2.96
C PHE A 98 4.69 11.88 -3.32
N SER A 99 5.03 12.03 -4.59
CA SER A 99 6.43 12.14 -5.04
C SER A 99 7.12 13.35 -4.41
N ILE A 100 6.47 14.52 -4.44
CA ILE A 100 6.99 15.75 -3.83
C ILE A 100 7.21 15.54 -2.32
N PHE A 101 6.23 14.95 -1.63
CA PHE A 101 6.36 14.64 -0.20
C PHE A 101 7.53 13.69 0.06
N LEU A 102 7.65 12.61 -0.72
CA LEU A 102 8.69 11.60 -0.55
C LEU A 102 10.09 12.22 -0.74
N GLU A 103 10.28 13.05 -1.73
CA GLU A 103 11.54 13.78 -1.95
C GLU A 103 11.87 14.71 -0.78
N GLN A 104 10.89 15.48 -0.31
CA GLN A 104 11.05 16.34 0.87
C GLN A 104 11.39 15.53 2.12
N PHE A 105 10.69 14.41 2.36
CA PHE A 105 10.95 13.51 3.48
C PHE A 105 12.38 12.97 3.44
N ILE A 106 12.86 12.60 2.24
CA ILE A 106 14.22 12.12 2.04
C ILE A 106 15.26 13.22 2.29
N LEU A 107 15.02 14.43 1.81
CA LEU A 107 15.96 15.55 1.93
C LEU A 107 16.10 16.07 3.37
N HIS A 108 14.99 16.18 4.11
CA HIS A 108 14.99 16.82 5.44
C HIS A 108 15.49 15.91 6.56
N ARG A 109 15.55 14.59 6.36
CA ARG A 109 16.03 13.67 7.38
C ARG A 109 17.53 13.44 7.23
N LYS A 110 18.30 13.93 8.22
CA LYS A 110 19.78 13.92 8.24
C LYS A 110 20.42 12.52 8.32
N SER A 111 19.65 11.44 8.43
CA SER A 111 20.17 10.08 8.52
C SER A 111 20.46 9.49 7.14
N SER A 112 21.51 8.71 7.04
CA SER A 112 21.91 7.95 5.85
C SER A 112 20.96 6.80 5.51
N ILE A 113 20.12 6.36 6.48
CA ILE A 113 19.18 5.24 6.32
C ILE A 113 17.77 5.81 6.12
N LYS A 114 17.28 5.74 4.91
CA LYS A 114 15.93 6.15 4.52
C LYS A 114 15.27 4.95 3.91
N GLN A 115 14.24 4.44 4.56
CA GLN A 115 13.59 3.20 4.17
C GLN A 115 12.08 3.39 4.11
N LEU A 116 11.46 2.81 3.09
CA LEU A 116 10.02 2.59 3.06
C LEU A 116 9.74 1.24 3.72
N CYS A 117 8.63 1.15 4.44
CA CYS A 117 8.15 -0.09 5.05
C CYS A 117 6.68 -0.29 4.70
N ALA A 118 6.33 -1.46 4.18
CA ALA A 118 4.97 -1.88 3.90
C ALA A 118 4.76 -3.35 4.31
N HIS A 119 3.54 -3.84 4.21
CA HIS A 119 3.22 -5.26 4.43
C HIS A 119 2.91 -5.94 3.11
N ASN A 120 3.74 -6.89 2.69
CA ASN A 120 3.74 -7.46 1.34
C ASN A 120 4.02 -6.41 0.24
N GLY A 121 4.65 -5.31 0.61
CA GLY A 121 4.86 -4.17 -0.27
C GLY A 121 5.88 -4.41 -1.36
N LYS A 122 6.82 -5.33 -1.18
CA LYS A 122 7.77 -5.71 -2.24
C LYS A 122 7.09 -6.40 -3.40
N GLU A 123 6.00 -7.12 -3.15
CA GLU A 123 5.22 -7.79 -4.19
C GLU A 123 4.08 -6.90 -4.72
N PHE A 124 3.55 -5.97 -3.90
CA PHE A 124 2.38 -5.17 -4.26
C PHE A 124 2.64 -3.66 -4.28
N ASP A 125 2.73 -2.99 -3.15
CA ASP A 125 2.70 -1.51 -3.06
C ASP A 125 3.79 -0.83 -3.89
N TYR A 126 5.04 -1.22 -3.68
CA TYR A 126 6.18 -0.55 -4.33
C TYR A 126 6.18 -0.72 -5.85
N PRO A 127 6.07 -1.95 -6.40
CA PRO A 127 6.00 -2.11 -7.84
C PRO A 127 4.71 -1.56 -8.44
N TYR A 128 3.60 -1.54 -7.69
CA TYR A 128 2.35 -0.95 -8.15
C TYR A 128 2.50 0.56 -8.33
N ILE A 129 2.99 1.27 -7.32
CA ILE A 129 3.25 2.73 -7.39
C ILE A 129 4.18 3.04 -8.58
N ALA A 130 5.32 2.33 -8.69
CA ALA A 130 6.28 2.57 -9.77
C ALA A 130 5.65 2.38 -11.16
N ARG A 131 4.89 1.29 -11.38
CA ARG A 131 4.18 1.03 -12.65
C ARG A 131 3.14 2.12 -12.93
N ARG A 132 2.35 2.54 -11.92
CA ARG A 132 1.35 3.59 -12.09
C ARG A 132 2.00 4.94 -12.39
N MET A 133 3.16 5.24 -11.81
CA MET A 133 3.94 6.43 -12.17
C MET A 133 4.32 6.41 -13.66
N LEU A 134 4.84 5.29 -14.18
CA LEU A 134 5.16 5.16 -15.61
C LEU A 134 3.92 5.33 -16.50
N ILE A 135 2.81 4.67 -16.15
CA ILE A 135 1.55 4.76 -16.90
C ILE A 135 1.05 6.22 -16.95
N ASN A 136 1.18 6.94 -15.84
CA ASN A 136 0.81 8.36 -15.74
C ASN A 136 1.88 9.34 -16.28
N LYS A 137 2.98 8.82 -16.86
CA LYS A 137 4.11 9.61 -17.38
C LYS A 137 4.74 10.51 -16.31
N HIS A 138 4.83 10.00 -15.08
CA HIS A 138 5.46 10.65 -13.94
C HIS A 138 6.82 9.99 -13.65
N PRO A 139 7.87 10.78 -13.33
CA PRO A 139 9.19 10.23 -12.99
C PRO A 139 9.09 9.37 -11.72
N ILE A 140 9.82 8.24 -11.71
CA ILE A 140 9.89 7.38 -10.53
C ILE A 140 10.97 7.94 -9.59
N PRO A 141 10.63 8.24 -8.30
CA PRO A 141 11.64 8.59 -7.30
C PRO A 141 12.67 7.48 -7.13
N ALA A 142 13.95 7.84 -6.97
CA ALA A 142 15.08 6.89 -6.93
C ALA A 142 14.90 5.76 -5.91
N ILE A 143 14.23 6.01 -4.78
CA ILE A 143 13.96 4.99 -3.74
C ILE A 143 12.98 3.91 -4.23
N LEU A 144 12.09 4.23 -5.16
CA LEU A 144 11.13 3.31 -5.78
C LEU A 144 11.63 2.71 -7.09
N ASP A 145 12.71 3.23 -7.66
CA ASP A 145 13.27 2.72 -8.90
C ASP A 145 14.08 1.43 -8.65
N ASN A 146 13.35 0.34 -8.59
CA ASN A 146 13.88 -1.00 -8.41
C ASN A 146 13.79 -1.86 -9.69
N GLY A 147 13.59 -1.22 -10.85
CA GLY A 147 13.52 -1.90 -12.14
C GLY A 147 14.77 -2.77 -12.39
N GLY A 148 14.56 -4.04 -12.75
CA GLY A 148 15.63 -4.99 -13.01
C GLY A 148 16.33 -5.60 -11.79
N LYS A 149 16.03 -5.13 -10.56
CA LYS A 149 16.56 -5.75 -9.33
C LYS A 149 15.85 -7.06 -9.02
N LYS A 150 16.60 -8.00 -8.47
CA LYS A 150 16.02 -9.22 -7.92
C LYS A 150 15.31 -8.91 -6.57
N PRO A 151 14.33 -9.72 -6.12
CA PRO A 151 13.57 -9.44 -4.90
C PRO A 151 14.44 -9.17 -3.65
N TRP A 152 15.55 -9.90 -3.54
CA TRP A 152 16.49 -9.74 -2.40
C TRP A 152 17.43 -8.54 -2.52
N GLU A 153 17.52 -7.91 -3.69
CA GLU A 153 18.32 -6.71 -3.92
C GLU A 153 17.52 -5.41 -3.67
N VAL A 154 16.18 -5.54 -3.49
CA VAL A 154 15.30 -4.41 -3.22
C VAL A 154 15.49 -3.96 -1.77
N PRO A 155 16.07 -2.76 -1.51
CA PRO A 155 16.47 -2.32 -0.17
C PRO A 155 15.31 -1.76 0.65
N LEU A 156 14.08 -2.16 0.36
CA LEU A 156 12.87 -1.70 1.04
C LEU A 156 12.46 -2.72 2.10
N LEU A 157 11.87 -2.23 3.19
CA LEU A 157 11.37 -3.06 4.28
C LEU A 157 10.00 -3.64 3.92
N ASP A 158 9.81 -4.89 4.33
CA ASP A 158 8.54 -5.60 4.18
C ASP A 158 8.30 -6.46 5.43
N THR A 159 7.24 -6.14 6.17
CA THR A 159 6.94 -6.87 7.41
C THR A 159 6.52 -8.31 7.17
N LEU A 160 5.97 -8.65 6.00
CA LEU A 160 5.71 -10.04 5.65
C LEU A 160 7.02 -10.81 5.47
N GLU A 161 8.00 -10.24 4.78
CA GLU A 161 9.31 -10.87 4.63
C GLU A 161 10.08 -10.98 5.96
N LEU A 162 10.00 -9.97 6.81
CA LEU A 162 10.58 -10.02 8.15
C LEU A 162 9.98 -11.16 8.98
N TRP A 163 8.66 -11.37 8.87
CA TRP A 163 7.95 -12.44 9.57
C TRP A 163 8.30 -13.84 9.07
N LYS A 164 8.64 -13.97 7.80
CA LYS A 164 9.00 -15.28 7.20
C LYS A 164 10.23 -15.93 7.84
N PHE A 165 11.18 -15.18 8.37
CA PHE A 165 12.45 -15.72 8.90
C PHE A 165 13.10 -16.77 7.99
N GLY A 166 12.97 -16.62 6.67
CA GLY A 166 13.49 -17.58 5.67
C GLY A 166 12.50 -18.67 5.25
N ASP A 167 11.30 -18.77 5.86
CA ASP A 167 10.24 -19.67 5.39
C ASP A 167 9.47 -19.04 4.21
N TYR A 168 9.79 -19.45 3.00
CA TYR A 168 9.14 -18.93 1.78
C TYR A 168 7.65 -19.24 1.67
N LYS A 169 7.14 -20.23 2.40
CA LYS A 169 5.73 -20.64 2.35
C LYS A 169 4.86 -19.90 3.36
N ALA A 170 5.47 -19.27 4.35
CA ALA A 170 4.73 -18.52 5.35
C ALA A 170 4.16 -17.24 4.76
N TYR A 171 2.85 -17.20 4.57
CA TYR A 171 2.09 -15.99 4.25
C TYR A 171 1.19 -15.64 5.44
N SER A 172 1.41 -14.49 6.04
CA SER A 172 0.63 -14.00 7.18
C SER A 172 0.10 -12.61 6.87
N SER A 173 -1.22 -12.44 6.92
CA SER A 173 -1.82 -11.12 6.70
C SER A 173 -1.48 -10.16 7.84
N LEU A 174 -1.50 -8.85 7.55
CA LEU A 174 -1.29 -7.81 8.56
C LEU A 174 -2.26 -7.97 9.74
N ASN A 175 -3.53 -8.30 9.46
CA ASN A 175 -4.55 -8.54 10.47
C ASN A 175 -4.21 -9.74 11.38
N LEU A 176 -3.68 -10.84 10.81
CA LEU A 176 -3.25 -12.00 11.60
C LEU A 176 -2.10 -11.61 12.55
N LEU A 177 -1.11 -10.88 12.05
CA LEU A 177 0.02 -10.42 12.87
C LEU A 177 -0.43 -9.43 13.94
N ALA A 178 -1.33 -8.51 13.62
CA ALA A 178 -1.93 -7.62 14.60
C ALA A 178 -2.61 -8.39 15.73
N THR A 179 -3.43 -9.39 15.39
CA THR A 179 -4.12 -10.25 16.36
C THR A 179 -3.14 -11.00 17.26
N ILE A 180 -2.08 -11.60 16.69
CA ILE A 180 -1.06 -12.36 17.44
C ILE A 180 -0.31 -11.44 18.43
N PHE A 181 -0.04 -10.20 18.03
CA PHE A 181 0.60 -9.21 18.89
C PHE A 181 -0.36 -8.47 19.85
N GLY A 182 -1.65 -8.84 19.88
CA GLY A 182 -2.65 -8.20 20.73
C GLY A 182 -2.97 -6.75 20.36
N LEU A 183 -2.75 -6.38 19.09
CA LEU A 183 -3.05 -5.06 18.56
C LEU A 183 -4.52 -4.98 18.09
N PRO A 184 -5.14 -3.79 18.05
CA PRO A 184 -6.44 -3.60 17.43
C PRO A 184 -6.45 -4.07 15.98
N SER A 185 -7.53 -4.74 15.56
CA SER A 185 -7.70 -5.20 14.17
C SER A 185 -7.93 -3.99 13.26
N PRO A 186 -7.21 -3.87 12.12
CA PRO A 186 -7.48 -2.83 11.14
C PRO A 186 -8.81 -3.02 10.40
N LYS A 187 -9.40 -4.23 10.44
CA LYS A 187 -10.57 -4.63 9.65
C LYS A 187 -11.93 -4.32 10.29
N GLU A 188 -12.00 -3.55 11.37
CA GLU A 188 -13.27 -3.29 12.05
C GLU A 188 -14.31 -2.59 11.15
N ASN A 189 -13.89 -1.83 10.12
CA ASN A 189 -14.78 -0.99 9.32
C ASN A 189 -14.80 -1.31 7.81
N LEU A 190 -13.78 -1.94 7.26
CA LEU A 190 -13.66 -2.27 5.83
C LEU A 190 -12.76 -3.49 5.64
N ASP A 191 -13.01 -4.25 4.57
CA ASP A 191 -12.13 -5.29 4.07
C ASP A 191 -11.60 -4.88 2.70
N GLY A 192 -10.33 -5.16 2.38
CA GLY A 192 -9.72 -4.81 1.10
C GLY A 192 -10.51 -5.26 -0.12
N SER A 193 -11.23 -6.40 -0.01
CA SER A 193 -12.11 -6.89 -1.09
C SER A 193 -13.31 -5.97 -1.38
N LYS A 194 -13.66 -5.09 -0.44
CA LYS A 194 -14.79 -4.16 -0.55
C LYS A 194 -14.38 -2.74 -0.97
N VAL A 195 -13.09 -2.47 -1.15
CA VAL A 195 -12.59 -1.15 -1.53
C VAL A 195 -13.19 -0.72 -2.87
N GLY A 196 -13.21 -1.62 -3.87
CA GLY A 196 -13.80 -1.34 -5.18
C GLY A 196 -15.26 -0.92 -5.11
N THR A 197 -16.11 -1.68 -4.42
CA THR A 197 -17.54 -1.35 -4.24
C THR A 197 -17.75 -0.10 -3.38
N THR A 198 -16.91 0.13 -2.38
CA THR A 198 -16.98 1.34 -1.55
C THR A 198 -16.65 2.59 -2.36
N TYR A 199 -15.69 2.48 -3.29
CA TYR A 199 -15.31 3.60 -4.14
C TYR A 199 -16.32 3.84 -5.28
N TRP A 200 -16.64 2.80 -6.06
CA TRP A 200 -17.46 2.94 -7.27
C TRP A 200 -18.94 3.05 -6.99
N ASP A 201 -19.48 2.26 -6.04
CA ASP A 201 -20.93 2.19 -5.82
C ASP A 201 -21.37 3.18 -4.73
N LYS A 202 -20.55 3.34 -3.65
CA LYS A 202 -20.93 4.18 -2.52
C LYS A 202 -20.31 5.59 -2.58
N HIS A 203 -19.32 5.81 -3.44
CA HIS A 203 -18.57 7.06 -3.53
C HIS A 203 -17.99 7.52 -2.18
N ASP A 204 -17.60 6.57 -1.31
CA ASP A 204 -17.12 6.84 0.04
C ASP A 204 -15.60 6.70 0.15
N LEU A 205 -14.89 7.62 -0.49
CA LEU A 205 -13.42 7.71 -0.38
C LEU A 205 -12.97 7.97 1.06
N GLY A 206 -13.77 8.68 1.87
CA GLY A 206 -13.44 8.97 3.24
C GLY A 206 -13.30 7.73 4.12
N THR A 207 -14.17 6.72 3.93
CA THR A 207 -14.05 5.43 4.63
C THR A 207 -12.81 4.67 4.18
N ILE A 208 -12.46 4.71 2.88
CA ILE A 208 -11.25 4.07 2.35
C ILE A 208 -9.99 4.71 2.94
N VAL A 209 -9.92 6.04 3.01
CA VAL A 209 -8.79 6.76 3.63
C VAL A 209 -8.62 6.39 5.10
N ARG A 210 -9.71 6.32 5.88
CA ARG A 210 -9.65 5.89 7.29
C ARG A 210 -9.15 4.46 7.44
N TYR A 211 -9.58 3.57 6.56
CA TYR A 211 -9.13 2.18 6.53
C TYR A 211 -7.62 2.11 6.25
N CYS A 212 -7.12 2.73 5.20
CA CYS A 212 -5.70 2.79 4.87
C CYS A 212 -4.85 3.43 6.00
N CYS A 213 -5.38 4.49 6.68
CA CYS A 213 -4.73 5.06 7.88
C CYS A 213 -4.62 4.06 9.04
N SER A 214 -5.64 3.23 9.23
CA SER A 214 -5.62 2.16 10.24
C SER A 214 -4.58 1.09 9.89
N ASP A 215 -4.49 0.71 8.62
CA ASP A 215 -3.51 -0.27 8.13
C ASP A 215 -2.08 0.24 8.33
N VAL A 216 -1.77 1.50 8.00
CA VAL A 216 -0.45 2.10 8.23
C VAL A 216 -0.11 2.18 9.72
N THR A 217 -1.08 2.49 10.58
CA THR A 217 -0.88 2.54 12.04
C THR A 217 -0.59 1.13 12.58
N THR A 218 -1.34 0.14 12.12
CA THR A 218 -1.16 -1.28 12.48
C THR A 218 0.19 -1.79 11.99
N LEU A 219 0.56 -1.49 10.75
CA LEU A 219 1.85 -1.84 10.16
C LEU A 219 3.02 -1.33 11.00
N ALA A 220 2.97 -0.07 11.43
CA ALA A 220 4.03 0.52 12.26
C ALA A 220 4.13 -0.18 13.63
N ASN A 221 2.99 -0.51 14.26
CA ASN A 221 2.96 -1.24 15.53
C ASN A 221 3.44 -2.69 15.37
N VAL A 222 3.03 -3.40 14.31
CA VAL A 222 3.54 -4.75 14.00
C VAL A 222 5.05 -4.72 13.81
N TYR A 223 5.57 -3.74 13.07
CA TYR A 223 7.02 -3.57 12.91
C TYR A 223 7.73 -3.36 14.25
N LEU A 224 7.17 -2.53 15.15
CA LEU A 224 7.73 -2.33 16.49
C LEU A 224 7.77 -3.64 17.29
N CYS A 225 6.67 -4.38 17.33
CA CYS A 225 6.61 -5.68 18.00
C CYS A 225 7.65 -6.67 17.46
N MET A 226 7.83 -6.73 16.12
CA MET A 226 8.89 -7.55 15.50
C MET A 226 10.31 -7.13 15.91
N LYS A 227 10.50 -5.89 16.33
CA LYS A 227 11.76 -5.39 16.87
C LYS A 227 11.86 -5.49 18.40
N GLY A 228 10.95 -6.22 19.04
CA GLY A 228 10.92 -6.38 20.51
C GLY A 228 10.57 -5.11 21.25
N LYS A 229 9.86 -4.17 20.59
CA LYS A 229 9.44 -2.90 21.19
C LYS A 229 7.95 -2.91 21.48
N GLU A 230 7.54 -2.13 22.49
CA GLU A 230 6.13 -1.92 22.79
C GLU A 230 5.43 -1.14 21.68
N PRO A 231 4.20 -1.48 21.33
CA PRO A 231 3.38 -0.69 20.42
C PRO A 231 3.13 0.71 21.01
N PHE A 232 2.96 1.69 20.13
CA PHE A 232 2.63 3.05 20.57
C PHE A 232 1.14 3.20 20.86
N ASN A 233 0.83 4.11 21.78
CA ASN A 233 -0.56 4.44 22.11
C ASN A 233 -1.21 5.22 20.95
N PRO A 234 -2.45 4.88 20.53
CA PRO A 234 -3.19 5.64 19.52
C PRO A 234 -3.30 7.15 19.79
N SER A 235 -3.22 7.58 21.05
CA SER A 235 -3.30 9.01 21.43
C SER A 235 -2.16 9.87 20.86
N ILE A 236 -1.05 9.28 20.41
CA ILE A 236 0.06 10.03 19.79
C ILE A 236 -0.07 10.15 18.28
N VAL A 237 -1.14 9.57 17.68
CA VAL A 237 -1.37 9.64 16.24
C VAL A 237 -1.93 11.00 15.86
N VAL A 238 -1.27 11.64 14.89
CA VAL A 238 -1.69 12.94 14.33
C VAL A 238 -1.92 12.77 12.85
N TYR A 239 -3.16 12.98 12.41
CA TYR A 239 -3.52 12.91 11.00
C TYR A 239 -3.45 14.28 10.34
N LYS A 240 -2.78 14.34 9.19
CA LYS A 240 -2.74 15.49 8.28
C LYS A 240 -3.27 15.05 6.91
N PRO A 241 -4.41 15.59 6.45
CA PRO A 241 -4.96 15.26 5.15
C PRO A 241 -4.07 15.73 4.00
#